data_0e595cf9fc734abaaea7feffe83322ca
#
_entry.id   0e595cf9fc734abaaea7feffe83322ca
#
_cell.length_a   1.000
_cell.length_b   1.000
_cell.length_c   1.000
_cell.angle_alpha   90.00
_cell.angle_beta   90.00
_cell.angle_gamma   90.00
#
_symmetry.space_group_name_H-M   'P 1'
#
loop_
_entity.id
_entity.type
_entity.pdbx_description
1 polymer ?
#
loop_
_entity_poly.entity_id
_entity_poly.type
_entity_poly.pdbx_seq_one_letter_code
_entity_poly.pdbx_strand_id
1 'polypeptide(L)'
;MEKERVQDIIEKNYDIKVKNIEQVKNTYKVEAEEGIYCIKIIKYKYPHFKFILSAILHLQKQGFETIPAIIKNKTGEYFIEFIGYYAYLTEWITARESNFDNPIELAMVSEKLSSLHKCSEGFTLTKDMKPRIGWFSWIKVFNTRKDEILDFKKRISQKAYKSNFDLLYLSCLDEEIERANKCIKLLEKSNYTKLMEREMLKRRFCHHDYANHNILINSKNNIYIIDFDYCILDTHLHDLSSLFIRAMKDGKWSREKANIILNAYCKNIDVSEEELKIIGYFMEFPQAFWQLGIQMYWEQQPWSEELFLRRLSKYIEDREGRTLFIHDFFN
;
A
#
# COMPACT_ATOMS: atom_id res chain seq x y z
N MET A 1 14.42 -18.04 -24.77
CA MET A 1 13.01 -18.55 -24.78
C MET A 1 12.03 -17.57 -24.11
N GLU A 2 12.19 -17.17 -22.85
CA GLU A 2 11.20 -16.29 -22.21
C GLU A 2 11.27 -14.84 -22.74
N LYS A 3 12.47 -14.29 -22.93
CA LYS A 3 12.67 -12.94 -23.49
C LYS A 3 12.20 -12.82 -24.93
N GLU A 4 12.48 -13.76 -25.78
CA GLU A 4 12.04 -13.81 -27.18
C GLU A 4 10.50 -13.82 -27.24
N ARG A 5 9.85 -14.65 -26.42
CA ARG A 5 8.40 -14.67 -26.33
C ARG A 5 7.80 -13.34 -25.87
N VAL A 6 8.45 -12.66 -24.92
CA VAL A 6 8.05 -11.32 -24.47
C VAL A 6 8.20 -10.32 -25.61
N GLN A 7 9.31 -10.36 -26.36
CA GLN A 7 9.55 -9.51 -27.52
C GLN A 7 8.46 -9.68 -28.56
N ASP A 8 8.19 -10.94 -28.98
CA ASP A 8 7.16 -11.24 -29.99
C ASP A 8 5.78 -10.70 -29.58
N ILE A 9 5.40 -10.82 -28.30
CA ILE A 9 4.13 -10.30 -27.80
C ILE A 9 4.09 -8.77 -27.89
N ILE A 10 5.18 -8.08 -27.54
CA ILE A 10 5.25 -6.62 -27.56
C ILE A 10 5.16 -6.12 -29.02
N GLU A 11 6.01 -6.63 -29.91
CA GLU A 11 6.07 -6.19 -31.31
C GLU A 11 4.77 -6.53 -32.09
N LYS A 12 4.11 -7.61 -31.72
CA LYS A 12 2.79 -7.95 -32.27
C LYS A 12 1.71 -6.93 -31.90
N ASN A 13 1.75 -6.43 -30.66
CA ASN A 13 0.66 -5.63 -30.11
C ASN A 13 0.92 -4.11 -30.13
N TYR A 14 2.18 -3.68 -30.21
CA TYR A 14 2.57 -2.27 -30.21
C TYR A 14 3.46 -1.96 -31.40
N ASP A 15 3.42 -0.71 -31.88
CA ASP A 15 4.33 -0.23 -32.93
C ASP A 15 5.69 0.13 -32.31
N ILE A 16 6.40 -0.89 -31.84
CA ILE A 16 7.66 -0.78 -31.12
C ILE A 16 8.60 -1.85 -31.67
N LYS A 17 9.86 -1.48 -31.96
CA LYS A 17 10.93 -2.39 -32.32
C LYS A 17 11.86 -2.62 -31.16
N VAL A 18 11.74 -3.78 -30.54
CA VAL A 18 12.47 -4.14 -29.32
C VAL A 18 13.92 -4.43 -29.63
N LYS A 19 14.84 -3.78 -28.88
CA LYS A 19 16.30 -4.01 -28.92
C LYS A 19 16.76 -4.88 -27.75
N ASN A 20 16.23 -4.61 -26.56
CA ASN A 20 16.61 -5.33 -25.35
C ASN A 20 15.45 -5.41 -24.35
N ILE A 21 15.42 -6.49 -23.56
CA ILE A 21 14.44 -6.68 -22.50
C ILE A 21 15.16 -7.09 -21.23
N GLU A 22 14.88 -6.39 -20.16
CA GLU A 22 15.35 -6.68 -18.81
C GLU A 22 14.19 -6.88 -17.85
N GLN A 23 14.20 -7.98 -17.10
CA GLN A 23 13.21 -8.17 -16.05
C GLN A 23 13.64 -7.42 -14.79
N VAL A 24 12.76 -6.51 -14.32
CA VAL A 24 12.95 -5.73 -13.09
C VAL A 24 11.80 -6.05 -12.14
N LYS A 25 12.06 -6.89 -11.12
CA LYS A 25 11.01 -7.38 -10.19
C LYS A 25 9.83 -8.03 -10.95
N ASN A 26 8.65 -7.43 -10.88
CA ASN A 26 7.41 -7.91 -11.53
C ASN A 26 7.10 -7.20 -12.85
N THR A 27 8.07 -6.49 -13.43
CA THR A 27 7.92 -5.75 -14.68
C THR A 27 9.02 -6.10 -15.65
N TYR A 28 8.86 -5.70 -16.92
CA TYR A 28 9.94 -5.74 -17.90
C TYR A 28 10.24 -4.31 -18.37
N LYS A 29 11.52 -3.94 -18.27
CA LYS A 29 12.07 -2.78 -18.96
C LYS A 29 12.34 -3.18 -20.40
N VAL A 30 11.80 -2.42 -21.35
CA VAL A 30 11.89 -2.67 -22.78
C VAL A 30 12.62 -1.51 -23.43
N GLU A 31 13.82 -1.76 -23.94
CA GLU A 31 14.56 -0.79 -24.74
C GLU A 31 14.22 -1.01 -26.22
N ALA A 32 13.72 0.00 -26.88
CA ALA A 32 13.28 -0.03 -28.27
C ALA A 32 13.91 1.10 -29.09
N GLU A 33 13.66 1.13 -30.41
CA GLU A 33 14.12 2.23 -31.26
C GLU A 33 13.45 3.55 -30.90
N GLU A 34 12.18 3.48 -30.51
CA GLU A 34 11.31 4.63 -30.23
C GLU A 34 11.48 5.19 -28.82
N GLY A 35 12.05 4.40 -27.90
CA GLY A 35 12.22 4.81 -26.50
C GLY A 35 12.42 3.66 -25.53
N ILE A 36 12.24 3.96 -24.24
CA ILE A 36 12.32 2.97 -23.17
C ILE A 36 10.94 2.84 -22.53
N TYR A 37 10.45 1.62 -22.40
CA TYR A 37 9.10 1.32 -21.95
C TYR A 37 9.11 0.37 -20.74
N CYS A 38 7.99 0.33 -20.03
CA CYS A 38 7.70 -0.60 -18.95
C CYS A 38 6.47 -1.43 -19.31
N ILE A 39 6.62 -2.74 -19.37
CA ILE A 39 5.48 -3.65 -19.39
C ILE A 39 5.18 -4.11 -17.97
N LYS A 40 4.02 -3.75 -17.45
CA LYS A 40 3.53 -4.17 -16.14
C LYS A 40 2.55 -5.31 -16.30
N ILE A 41 2.89 -6.47 -15.71
CA ILE A 41 2.03 -7.65 -15.73
C ILE A 41 1.22 -7.69 -14.44
N ILE A 42 -0.08 -7.85 -14.57
CA ILE A 42 -1.02 -7.96 -13.46
C ILE A 42 -1.49 -9.41 -13.35
N LYS A 43 -1.06 -10.09 -12.28
CA LYS A 43 -1.32 -11.53 -12.05
C LYS A 43 -2.66 -11.79 -11.34
N TYR A 44 -3.70 -11.07 -11.72
CA TYR A 44 -5.07 -11.25 -11.22
C TYR A 44 -6.01 -11.72 -12.32
N LYS A 45 -7.17 -12.26 -11.94
CA LYS A 45 -8.26 -12.56 -12.87
C LYS A 45 -8.79 -11.28 -13.50
N TYR A 46 -9.31 -11.38 -14.73
CA TYR A 46 -9.78 -10.25 -15.54
C TYR A 46 -10.65 -9.23 -14.79
N PRO A 47 -11.66 -9.60 -13.99
CA PRO A 47 -12.50 -8.61 -13.32
C PRO A 47 -11.76 -7.73 -12.29
N HIS A 48 -10.72 -8.26 -11.63
CA HIS A 48 -9.88 -7.48 -10.73
C HIS A 48 -8.84 -6.65 -11.49
N PHE A 49 -8.22 -7.23 -12.53
CA PHE A 49 -7.35 -6.50 -13.45
C PHE A 49 -8.09 -5.31 -14.07
N LYS A 50 -9.34 -5.52 -14.55
CA LYS A 50 -10.17 -4.47 -15.14
C LYS A 50 -10.41 -3.32 -14.14
N PHE A 51 -10.62 -3.62 -12.87
CA PHE A 51 -10.72 -2.61 -11.82
C PHE A 51 -9.43 -1.80 -11.69
N ILE A 52 -8.26 -2.44 -11.59
CA ILE A 52 -6.94 -1.77 -11.47
C ILE A 52 -6.71 -0.86 -12.68
N LEU A 53 -6.85 -1.38 -13.88
CA LEU A 53 -6.69 -0.62 -15.12
C LEU A 53 -7.62 0.59 -15.17
N SER A 54 -8.90 0.39 -14.83
CA SER A 54 -9.90 1.45 -14.84
C SER A 54 -9.64 2.51 -13.77
N ALA A 55 -9.08 2.15 -12.61
CA ALA A 55 -8.66 3.10 -11.59
C ALA A 55 -7.53 4.02 -12.09
N ILE A 56 -6.52 3.46 -12.75
CA ILE A 56 -5.43 4.22 -13.38
C ILE A 56 -5.97 5.17 -14.45
N LEU A 57 -6.80 4.66 -15.36
CA LEU A 57 -7.39 5.45 -16.43
C LEU A 57 -8.33 6.54 -15.91
N HIS A 58 -9.05 6.29 -14.81
CA HIS A 58 -9.85 7.30 -14.13
C HIS A 58 -8.98 8.45 -13.63
N LEU A 59 -7.89 8.18 -12.92
CA LEU A 59 -6.96 9.20 -12.45
C LEU A 59 -6.40 10.02 -13.62
N GLN A 60 -5.98 9.39 -14.70
CA GLN A 60 -5.49 10.08 -15.91
C GLN A 60 -6.56 10.99 -16.52
N LYS A 61 -7.81 10.51 -16.58
CA LYS A 61 -8.95 11.30 -17.07
C LYS A 61 -9.26 12.50 -16.16
N GLN A 62 -9.04 12.37 -14.86
CA GLN A 62 -9.19 13.48 -13.90
C GLN A 62 -8.01 14.45 -13.89
N GLY A 63 -7.05 14.31 -14.79
CA GLY A 63 -5.88 15.19 -14.89
C GLY A 63 -4.79 14.90 -13.85
N PHE A 64 -4.78 13.72 -13.24
CA PHE A 64 -3.72 13.32 -12.33
C PHE A 64 -2.49 12.85 -13.14
N GLU A 65 -1.61 13.77 -13.46
CA GLU A 65 -0.45 13.56 -14.34
C GLU A 65 0.73 12.82 -13.67
N THR A 66 0.60 12.50 -12.40
CA THR A 66 1.67 11.88 -11.58
C THR A 66 1.76 10.36 -11.76
N ILE A 67 1.05 9.81 -12.73
CA ILE A 67 1.10 8.39 -13.10
C ILE A 67 1.62 8.27 -14.54
N PRO A 68 2.49 7.30 -14.84
CA PRO A 68 2.88 7.05 -16.23
C PRO A 68 1.66 6.79 -17.12
N ALA A 69 1.56 7.49 -18.23
CA ALA A 69 0.44 7.31 -19.16
C ALA A 69 0.47 5.90 -19.76
N ILE A 70 -0.70 5.25 -19.79
CA ILE A 70 -0.83 3.93 -20.42
C ILE A 70 -0.91 4.11 -21.95
N ILE A 71 -0.07 3.40 -22.65
CA ILE A 71 0.06 3.43 -24.10
C ILE A 71 -0.96 2.44 -24.69
N LYS A 72 -1.75 2.91 -25.66
CA LYS A 72 -2.68 2.05 -26.40
C LYS A 72 -1.94 1.09 -27.32
N ASN A 73 -2.46 -0.13 -27.43
CA ASN A 73 -1.98 -1.09 -28.38
C ASN A 73 -2.50 -0.79 -29.80
N LYS A 74 -2.10 -1.56 -30.80
CA LYS A 74 -2.50 -1.42 -32.24
C LYS A 74 -4.01 -1.49 -32.48
N THR A 75 -4.77 -2.11 -31.57
CA THR A 75 -6.23 -2.18 -31.65
C THR A 75 -6.96 -1.07 -30.91
N GLY A 76 -6.20 -0.14 -30.30
CA GLY A 76 -6.73 0.98 -29.53
C GLY A 76 -7.07 0.66 -28.06
N GLU A 77 -6.79 -0.57 -27.59
CA GLU A 77 -7.02 -0.99 -26.22
C GLU A 77 -5.83 -0.60 -25.31
N TYR A 78 -6.08 -0.40 -24.01
CA TYR A 78 -5.07 -0.02 -23.02
C TYR A 78 -4.34 -1.19 -22.37
N PHE A 79 -4.59 -2.41 -22.84
CA PHE A 79 -3.96 -3.62 -22.30
C PHE A 79 -3.81 -4.69 -23.37
N ILE A 80 -3.06 -5.72 -23.01
CA ILE A 80 -2.91 -6.94 -23.82
C ILE A 80 -3.06 -8.17 -22.92
N GLU A 81 -3.43 -9.30 -23.52
CA GLU A 81 -3.23 -10.60 -22.90
C GLU A 81 -1.75 -10.99 -22.95
N PHE A 82 -1.22 -11.42 -21.82
CA PHE A 82 0.20 -11.69 -21.66
C PHE A 82 0.43 -12.98 -20.86
N ILE A 83 0.71 -14.07 -21.55
CA ILE A 83 1.05 -15.38 -20.96
C ILE A 83 0.05 -15.82 -19.86
N GLY A 84 -1.25 -15.78 -20.19
CA GLY A 84 -2.32 -16.17 -19.26
C GLY A 84 -2.70 -15.11 -18.20
N TYR A 85 -2.08 -13.94 -18.27
CA TYR A 85 -2.37 -12.75 -17.45
C TYR A 85 -2.71 -11.56 -18.34
N TYR A 86 -2.76 -10.38 -17.75
CA TYR A 86 -2.99 -9.12 -18.46
C TYR A 86 -1.84 -8.17 -18.19
N ALA A 87 -1.48 -7.37 -19.20
CA ALA A 87 -0.40 -6.40 -19.08
C ALA A 87 -0.78 -5.09 -19.75
N TYR A 88 -0.19 -4.01 -19.28
CA TYR A 88 -0.24 -2.69 -19.93
C TYR A 88 1.16 -2.14 -20.12
N LEU A 89 1.29 -1.25 -21.10
CA LEU A 89 2.55 -0.60 -21.46
C LEU A 89 2.52 0.87 -21.04
N THR A 90 3.61 1.35 -20.45
CA THR A 90 3.86 2.77 -20.18
C THR A 90 5.27 3.15 -20.62
N GLU A 91 5.61 4.44 -20.64
CA GLU A 91 7.00 4.84 -20.68
C GLU A 91 7.74 4.40 -19.42
N TRP A 92 9.04 4.11 -19.56
CA TRP A 92 9.93 3.83 -18.43
C TRP A 92 10.31 5.14 -17.74
N ILE A 93 10.07 5.23 -16.45
CA ILE A 93 10.43 6.40 -15.66
C ILE A 93 11.83 6.23 -15.08
N THR A 94 12.79 7.02 -15.57
CA THR A 94 14.12 7.11 -14.99
C THR A 94 14.09 8.01 -13.77
N ALA A 95 14.06 7.41 -12.59
CA ALA A 95 13.88 8.09 -11.32
C ALA A 95 14.44 7.26 -10.17
N ARG A 96 14.61 7.89 -9.01
CA ARG A 96 14.90 7.21 -7.74
C ARG A 96 13.65 7.10 -6.86
N GLU A 97 13.69 6.22 -5.90
CA GLU A 97 12.68 6.15 -4.85
C GLU A 97 12.67 7.43 -4.01
N SER A 98 11.50 7.80 -3.49
CA SER A 98 11.36 8.93 -2.55
C SER A 98 11.99 8.62 -1.19
N ASN A 99 12.39 9.66 -0.47
CA ASN A 99 12.95 9.56 0.88
C ASN A 99 12.06 10.28 1.89
N PHE A 100 11.34 9.52 2.73
CA PHE A 100 10.46 10.09 3.76
C PHE A 100 11.20 10.73 4.95
N ASP A 101 12.53 10.58 5.03
CA ASP A 101 13.35 11.31 5.99
C ASP A 101 13.73 12.72 5.51
N ASN A 102 13.55 13.01 4.21
CA ASN A 102 13.67 14.35 3.67
C ASN A 102 12.34 15.09 3.86
N PRO A 103 12.27 16.17 4.65
CA PRO A 103 11.02 16.88 4.95
C PRO A 103 10.37 17.51 3.71
N ILE A 104 11.16 17.93 2.74
CA ILE A 104 10.64 18.48 1.47
C ILE A 104 9.96 17.38 0.65
N GLU A 105 10.61 16.22 0.51
CA GLU A 105 10.03 15.09 -0.21
C GLU A 105 8.79 14.55 0.52
N LEU A 106 8.83 14.47 1.85
CA LEU A 106 7.69 14.05 2.66
C LEU A 106 6.47 14.98 2.46
N ALA A 107 6.68 16.30 2.43
CA ALA A 107 5.63 17.26 2.11
C ALA A 107 5.07 17.06 0.68
N MET A 108 5.94 16.93 -0.31
CA MET A 108 5.56 16.70 -1.70
C MET A 108 4.74 15.41 -1.87
N VAL A 109 5.20 14.33 -1.25
CA VAL A 109 4.54 13.02 -1.28
C VAL A 109 3.16 13.08 -0.60
N SER A 110 3.05 13.78 0.54
CA SER A 110 1.79 13.92 1.27
C SER A 110 0.76 14.73 0.48
N GLU A 111 1.18 15.81 -0.18
CA GLU A 111 0.32 16.60 -1.07
C GLU A 111 -0.13 15.78 -2.29
N LYS A 112 0.76 14.96 -2.87
CA LYS A 112 0.40 14.08 -3.98
C LYS A 112 -0.56 12.97 -3.58
N LEU A 113 -0.47 12.46 -2.35
CA LEU A 113 -1.43 11.50 -1.82
C LEU A 113 -2.83 12.09 -1.72
N SER A 114 -2.97 13.29 -1.16
CA SER A 114 -4.29 13.97 -1.09
C SER A 114 -4.84 14.31 -2.48
N SER A 115 -3.97 14.70 -3.41
CA SER A 115 -4.36 14.93 -4.81
C SER A 115 -4.86 13.64 -5.48
N LEU A 116 -4.18 12.48 -5.25
CA LEU A 116 -4.62 11.17 -5.72
C LEU A 116 -6.02 10.85 -5.20
N HIS A 117 -6.24 11.00 -3.88
CA HIS A 117 -7.54 10.73 -3.27
C HIS A 117 -8.65 11.64 -3.79
N LYS A 118 -8.34 12.93 -4.04
CA LYS A 118 -9.30 13.86 -4.64
C LYS A 118 -9.63 13.48 -6.08
N CYS A 119 -8.64 13.14 -6.89
CA CYS A 119 -8.84 12.69 -8.27
C CYS A 119 -9.49 11.29 -8.37
N SER A 120 -9.41 10.46 -7.33
CA SER A 120 -10.08 9.16 -7.28
C SER A 120 -11.60 9.25 -7.03
N GLU A 121 -12.11 10.42 -6.63
CA GLU A 121 -13.52 10.64 -6.31
C GLU A 121 -14.43 10.42 -7.53
N GLY A 122 -15.63 9.89 -7.29
CA GLY A 122 -16.60 9.64 -8.35
C GLY A 122 -16.28 8.44 -9.24
N PHE A 123 -15.35 7.58 -8.84
CA PHE A 123 -15.04 6.37 -9.59
C PHE A 123 -16.29 5.52 -9.81
N THR A 124 -16.46 5.04 -11.03
CA THR A 124 -17.65 4.25 -11.40
C THR A 124 -17.29 2.81 -11.69
N LEU A 125 -17.90 1.90 -10.93
CA LEU A 125 -17.79 0.47 -11.15
C LEU A 125 -18.67 0.02 -12.31
N THR A 126 -18.13 -0.87 -13.15
CA THR A 126 -18.89 -1.59 -14.16
C THR A 126 -19.15 -3.04 -13.73
N LYS A 127 -20.10 -3.72 -14.35
CA LYS A 127 -20.51 -5.08 -13.96
C LYS A 127 -19.40 -6.13 -14.13
N ASP A 128 -18.43 -5.86 -14.99
CA ASP A 128 -17.28 -6.72 -15.30
C ASP A 128 -16.08 -6.47 -14.34
N MET A 129 -16.19 -5.55 -13.39
CA MET A 129 -15.18 -5.29 -12.37
C MET A 129 -15.47 -6.04 -11.07
N LYS A 130 -14.41 -6.50 -10.42
CA LYS A 130 -14.47 -7.08 -9.08
C LYS A 130 -13.39 -6.44 -8.20
N PRO A 131 -13.66 -5.26 -7.61
CA PRO A 131 -12.71 -4.58 -6.73
C PRO A 131 -12.54 -5.31 -5.40
N ARG A 132 -11.45 -5.00 -4.70
CA ARG A 132 -11.38 -5.17 -3.25
C ARG A 132 -12.18 -4.05 -2.61
N ILE A 133 -12.84 -4.34 -1.48
CA ILE A 133 -13.65 -3.37 -0.72
C ILE A 133 -13.14 -3.33 0.71
N GLY A 134 -12.67 -2.16 1.12
CA GLY A 134 -12.17 -1.88 2.47
C GLY A 134 -13.17 -1.16 3.36
N TRP A 135 -14.17 -0.46 2.78
CA TRP A 135 -15.19 0.24 3.58
C TRP A 135 -15.84 -0.70 4.58
N PHE A 136 -16.03 -0.23 5.83
CA PHE A 136 -16.60 -0.98 6.96
C PHE A 136 -15.79 -2.22 7.40
N SER A 137 -14.62 -2.45 6.83
CA SER A 137 -13.88 -3.71 7.07
C SER A 137 -12.93 -3.67 8.27
N TRP A 138 -12.50 -2.51 8.73
CA TRP A 138 -11.40 -2.40 9.70
C TRP A 138 -11.66 -3.14 11.01
N ILE A 139 -12.86 -2.96 11.61
CA ILE A 139 -13.23 -3.63 12.87
C ILE A 139 -13.20 -5.15 12.69
N LYS A 140 -13.80 -5.66 11.60
CA LYS A 140 -13.80 -7.09 11.28
C LYS A 140 -12.38 -7.61 11.05
N VAL A 141 -11.58 -6.90 10.25
CA VAL A 141 -10.20 -7.28 9.94
C VAL A 141 -9.35 -7.31 11.21
N PHE A 142 -9.48 -6.32 12.08
CA PHE A 142 -8.73 -6.27 13.34
C PHE A 142 -9.15 -7.40 14.30
N ASN A 143 -10.44 -7.72 14.40
CA ASN A 143 -10.89 -8.90 15.14
C ASN A 143 -10.28 -10.18 14.57
N THR A 144 -10.34 -10.39 13.25
CA THR A 144 -9.73 -11.55 12.60
C THR A 144 -8.24 -11.65 12.92
N ARG A 145 -7.48 -10.56 12.76
CA ARG A 145 -6.04 -10.54 13.04
C ARG A 145 -5.70 -10.79 14.50
N LYS A 146 -6.52 -10.29 15.43
CA LYS A 146 -6.40 -10.60 16.85
C LYS A 146 -6.58 -12.09 17.12
N ASP A 147 -7.61 -12.71 16.52
CA ASP A 147 -7.86 -14.14 16.68
C ASP A 147 -6.74 -14.98 16.05
N GLU A 148 -6.14 -14.52 14.96
CA GLU A 148 -4.94 -15.12 14.36
C GLU A 148 -3.72 -15.02 15.29
N ILE A 149 -3.51 -13.89 15.99
CA ILE A 149 -2.46 -13.77 17.02
C ILE A 149 -2.68 -14.81 18.14
N LEU A 150 -3.92 -15.03 18.55
CA LEU A 150 -4.25 -16.07 19.54
C LEU A 150 -4.01 -17.50 19.00
N ASP A 151 -4.23 -17.75 17.70
CA ASP A 151 -3.85 -19.02 17.07
C ASP A 151 -2.33 -19.22 17.08
N PHE A 152 -1.54 -18.17 16.86
CA PHE A 152 -0.07 -18.27 16.96
C PHE A 152 0.36 -18.65 18.38
N LYS A 153 -0.26 -18.08 19.43
CA LYS A 153 -0.04 -18.47 20.83
C LYS A 153 -0.26 -19.98 21.01
N LYS A 154 -1.39 -20.48 20.50
CA LYS A 154 -1.73 -21.90 20.57
C LYS A 154 -0.71 -22.77 19.85
N ARG A 155 -0.30 -22.41 18.64
CA ARG A 155 0.72 -23.13 17.86
C ARG A 155 2.06 -23.19 18.59
N ILE A 156 2.51 -22.07 19.15
CA ILE A 156 3.77 -22.01 19.91
C ILE A 156 3.68 -22.92 21.15
N SER A 157 2.55 -22.88 21.88
CA SER A 157 2.39 -23.70 23.10
C SER A 157 2.42 -25.21 22.82
N GLN A 158 2.05 -25.64 21.62
CA GLN A 158 2.08 -27.04 21.19
C GLN A 158 3.46 -27.55 20.76
N LYS A 159 4.44 -26.65 20.56
CA LYS A 159 5.80 -27.04 20.18
C LYS A 159 6.51 -27.71 21.35
N ALA A 160 7.14 -28.85 21.11
CA ALA A 160 8.00 -29.53 22.08
C ALA A 160 9.24 -28.67 22.43
N TYR A 161 9.80 -27.99 21.43
CA TYR A 161 10.89 -27.03 21.59
C TYR A 161 10.48 -25.65 21.04
N LYS A 162 10.73 -24.62 21.82
CA LYS A 162 10.45 -23.23 21.42
C LYS A 162 11.74 -22.54 21.03
N SER A 163 11.75 -21.93 19.86
CA SER A 163 12.86 -21.12 19.39
C SER A 163 12.97 -19.79 20.17
N ASN A 164 14.06 -19.08 19.99
CA ASN A 164 14.21 -17.75 20.62
C ASN A 164 13.15 -16.76 20.11
N PHE A 165 12.76 -16.86 18.83
CA PHE A 165 11.64 -16.08 18.29
C PHE A 165 10.32 -16.42 18.98
N ASP A 166 10.01 -17.71 19.19
CA ASP A 166 8.79 -18.14 19.88
C ASP A 166 8.72 -17.54 21.30
N LEU A 167 9.85 -17.58 22.05
CA LEU A 167 9.90 -17.06 23.41
C LEU A 167 9.71 -15.55 23.44
N LEU A 168 10.39 -14.80 22.58
CA LEU A 168 10.25 -13.35 22.49
C LEU A 168 8.86 -12.94 22.01
N TYR A 169 8.28 -13.66 21.04
CA TYR A 169 6.94 -13.40 20.54
C TYR A 169 5.89 -13.59 21.65
N LEU A 170 6.00 -14.67 22.42
CA LEU A 170 5.12 -14.96 23.57
C LEU A 170 5.23 -13.90 24.68
N SER A 171 6.43 -13.40 24.96
CA SER A 171 6.62 -12.38 26.01
C SER A 171 5.89 -11.05 25.74
N CYS A 172 5.60 -10.74 24.49
CA CYS A 172 4.88 -9.53 24.09
C CYS A 172 3.39 -9.77 23.81
N LEU A 173 2.98 -11.02 23.60
CA LEU A 173 1.70 -11.36 22.98
C LEU A 173 0.49 -10.84 23.75
N ASP A 174 0.47 -10.97 25.07
CA ASP A 174 -0.71 -10.58 25.86
C ASP A 174 -0.91 -9.06 25.85
N GLU A 175 0.18 -8.28 25.87
CA GLU A 175 0.13 -6.82 25.70
C GLU A 175 -0.37 -6.42 24.31
N GLU A 176 0.05 -7.12 23.26
CA GLU A 176 -0.40 -6.83 21.89
C GLU A 176 -1.89 -7.20 21.69
N ILE A 177 -2.38 -8.23 22.37
CA ILE A 177 -3.82 -8.54 22.38
C ILE A 177 -4.62 -7.44 23.09
N GLU A 178 -4.11 -6.92 24.21
CA GLU A 178 -4.75 -5.79 24.90
C GLU A 178 -4.80 -4.53 24.01
N ARG A 179 -3.72 -4.23 23.28
CA ARG A 179 -3.69 -3.15 22.29
C ARG A 179 -4.71 -3.34 21.20
N ALA A 180 -4.79 -4.56 20.62
CA ALA A 180 -5.77 -4.87 19.60
C ALA A 180 -7.21 -4.69 20.12
N ASN A 181 -7.52 -5.18 21.33
CA ASN A 181 -8.82 -5.02 21.96
C ASN A 181 -9.15 -3.54 22.22
N LYS A 182 -8.21 -2.75 22.71
CA LYS A 182 -8.37 -1.30 22.93
C LYS A 182 -8.71 -0.59 21.64
N CYS A 183 -7.94 -0.84 20.59
CA CYS A 183 -8.13 -0.26 19.26
C CYS A 183 -9.52 -0.59 18.69
N ILE A 184 -9.91 -1.87 18.70
CA ILE A 184 -11.22 -2.33 18.21
C ILE A 184 -12.34 -1.62 18.97
N LYS A 185 -12.28 -1.60 20.31
CA LYS A 185 -13.27 -0.95 21.17
C LYS A 185 -13.38 0.55 20.92
N LEU A 186 -12.27 1.24 20.65
CA LEU A 186 -12.26 2.66 20.33
C LEU A 186 -12.89 2.92 18.96
N LEU A 187 -12.59 2.11 17.94
CA LEU A 187 -13.24 2.19 16.63
C LEU A 187 -14.75 1.91 16.71
N GLU A 188 -15.18 0.90 17.46
CA GLU A 188 -16.60 0.58 17.65
C GLU A 188 -17.38 1.71 18.32
N LYS A 189 -16.76 2.45 19.24
CA LYS A 189 -17.36 3.58 19.96
C LYS A 189 -17.28 4.90 19.20
N SER A 190 -16.45 4.97 18.17
CA SER A 190 -16.26 6.16 17.34
C SER A 190 -17.36 6.29 16.28
N ASN A 191 -17.33 7.39 15.55
CA ASN A 191 -18.17 7.56 14.35
C ASN A 191 -17.64 6.86 13.10
N TYR A 192 -16.79 5.84 13.25
CA TYR A 192 -16.20 5.09 12.14
C TYR A 192 -17.23 4.65 11.10
N THR A 193 -18.35 4.07 11.54
CA THR A 193 -19.43 3.62 10.63
C THR A 193 -20.01 4.77 9.80
N LYS A 194 -20.33 5.90 10.44
CA LYS A 194 -20.85 7.08 9.74
C LYS A 194 -19.83 7.70 8.79
N LEU A 195 -18.54 7.64 9.16
CA LEU A 195 -17.46 8.05 8.28
C LEU A 195 -17.42 7.15 7.04
N MET A 196 -17.51 5.83 7.20
CA MET A 196 -17.50 4.89 6.07
C MET A 196 -18.70 5.10 5.13
N GLU A 197 -19.89 5.42 5.65
CA GLU A 197 -21.06 5.79 4.85
C GLU A 197 -20.76 7.01 3.95
N ARG A 198 -20.15 8.05 4.52
CA ARG A 198 -19.76 9.26 3.77
C ARG A 198 -18.69 8.96 2.71
N GLU A 199 -17.68 8.16 3.06
CA GLU A 199 -16.60 7.81 2.15
C GLU A 199 -17.07 6.91 1.00
N MET A 200 -17.97 5.97 1.28
CA MET A 200 -18.59 5.13 0.24
C MET A 200 -19.37 5.99 -0.78
N LEU A 201 -20.09 7.04 -0.33
CA LEU A 201 -20.80 7.95 -1.21
C LEU A 201 -19.87 8.76 -2.13
N LYS A 202 -18.67 9.06 -1.68
CA LYS A 202 -17.63 9.72 -2.50
C LYS A 202 -17.06 8.81 -3.58
N ARG A 203 -17.23 7.50 -3.45
CA ARG A 203 -16.74 6.49 -4.41
C ARG A 203 -15.26 6.67 -4.74
N ARG A 204 -14.44 6.83 -3.71
CA ARG A 204 -12.98 6.91 -3.80
C ARG A 204 -12.34 5.53 -3.78
N PHE A 205 -11.13 5.46 -4.32
CA PHE A 205 -10.23 4.34 -4.08
C PHE A 205 -8.89 4.83 -3.54
N CYS A 206 -8.22 3.94 -2.84
CA CYS A 206 -6.90 4.13 -2.26
C CYS A 206 -5.84 3.36 -3.04
N HIS A 207 -4.60 3.82 -2.99
CA HIS A 207 -3.45 3.10 -3.53
C HIS A 207 -3.18 1.81 -2.76
N HIS A 208 -3.35 1.87 -1.44
CA HIS A 208 -3.21 0.77 -0.46
C HIS A 208 -1.79 0.23 -0.25
N ASP A 209 -0.83 0.61 -1.10
CA ASP A 209 0.61 0.38 -0.92
C ASP A 209 1.43 1.64 -1.25
N TYR A 210 1.04 2.78 -0.64
CA TYR A 210 1.70 4.07 -0.83
C TYR A 210 3.02 4.12 -0.05
N ALA A 211 4.04 3.44 -0.59
CA ALA A 211 5.37 3.28 0.01
C ALA A 211 6.42 4.06 -0.79
N ASN A 212 7.55 4.39 -0.16
CA ASN A 212 8.64 5.13 -0.79
C ASN A 212 9.12 4.52 -2.12
N HIS A 213 9.16 3.19 -2.23
CA HIS A 213 9.58 2.49 -3.45
C HIS A 213 8.55 2.51 -4.59
N ASN A 214 7.30 2.89 -4.30
CA ASN A 214 6.23 3.10 -5.27
C ASN A 214 6.03 4.58 -5.63
N ILE A 215 6.85 5.47 -5.04
CA ILE A 215 6.84 6.91 -5.29
C ILE A 215 8.22 7.30 -5.79
N LEU A 216 8.28 7.60 -7.07
CA LEU A 216 9.53 7.88 -7.76
C LEU A 216 9.71 9.38 -7.98
N ILE A 217 10.94 9.86 -7.85
CA ILE A 217 11.31 11.27 -8.07
C ILE A 217 12.40 11.33 -9.14
N ASN A 218 12.09 11.99 -10.26
CA ASN A 218 13.06 12.16 -11.34
C ASN A 218 14.04 13.31 -11.09
N SER A 219 15.01 13.50 -11.98
CA SER A 219 16.03 14.55 -11.88
C SER A 219 15.47 15.99 -11.93
N LYS A 220 14.22 16.17 -12.39
CA LYS A 220 13.51 17.45 -12.41
C LYS A 220 12.60 17.64 -11.18
N ASN A 221 12.71 16.77 -10.18
CA ASN A 221 11.85 16.72 -8.98
C ASN A 221 10.36 16.46 -9.27
N ASN A 222 10.03 15.87 -10.43
CA ASN A 222 8.68 15.41 -10.68
C ASN A 222 8.44 14.08 -9.96
N ILE A 223 7.29 13.97 -9.31
CA ILE A 223 6.85 12.74 -8.64
C ILE A 223 6.07 11.87 -9.62
N TYR A 224 6.31 10.56 -9.54
CA TYR A 224 5.51 9.54 -10.22
C TYR A 224 5.08 8.49 -9.21
N ILE A 225 3.81 8.11 -9.26
CA ILE A 225 3.23 7.05 -8.43
C ILE A 225 3.01 5.83 -9.33
N ILE A 226 3.52 4.68 -8.91
CA ILE A 226 3.48 3.42 -9.65
C ILE A 226 2.89 2.31 -8.78
N ASP A 227 2.58 1.18 -9.39
CA ASP A 227 2.18 -0.07 -8.72
C ASP A 227 0.83 -0.01 -7.99
N PHE A 228 -0.24 0.12 -8.77
CA PHE A 228 -1.63 0.13 -8.29
C PHE A 228 -2.22 -1.28 -8.04
N ASP A 229 -1.39 -2.33 -8.00
CA ASP A 229 -1.84 -3.72 -7.88
C ASP A 229 -2.69 -3.97 -6.62
N TYR A 230 -2.48 -3.18 -5.59
CA TYR A 230 -3.18 -3.26 -4.30
C TYR A 230 -4.33 -2.26 -4.16
N CYS A 231 -4.64 -1.47 -5.20
CA CYS A 231 -5.68 -0.47 -5.09
C CYS A 231 -7.03 -1.10 -4.65
N ILE A 232 -7.78 -0.34 -3.87
CA ILE A 232 -8.96 -0.81 -3.15
C ILE A 232 -9.97 0.34 -3.00
N LEU A 233 -11.25 0.01 -2.99
CA LEU A 233 -12.30 0.95 -2.57
C LEU A 233 -12.30 1.06 -1.05
N ASP A 234 -11.76 2.14 -0.50
CA ASP A 234 -11.65 2.36 0.93
C ASP A 234 -11.66 3.87 1.25
N THR A 235 -11.66 4.20 2.53
CA THR A 235 -11.45 5.56 2.99
C THR A 235 -10.01 6.00 2.76
N HIS A 236 -9.84 7.26 2.37
CA HIS A 236 -8.55 7.90 2.22
C HIS A 236 -7.68 7.87 3.50
N LEU A 237 -8.30 7.70 4.67
CA LEU A 237 -7.59 7.59 5.96
C LEU A 237 -6.71 6.35 6.04
N HIS A 238 -6.98 5.29 5.26
CA HIS A 238 -6.13 4.10 5.20
C HIS A 238 -4.71 4.44 4.71
N ASP A 239 -4.63 5.08 3.53
CA ASP A 239 -3.33 5.43 2.95
C ASP A 239 -2.63 6.51 3.77
N LEU A 240 -3.39 7.47 4.32
CA LEU A 240 -2.83 8.51 5.19
C LEU A 240 -2.25 7.90 6.48
N SER A 241 -2.97 6.98 7.14
CA SER A 241 -2.45 6.24 8.31
C SER A 241 -1.20 5.44 7.97
N SER A 242 -1.20 4.78 6.80
CA SER A 242 -0.05 4.04 6.30
C SER A 242 1.16 4.95 6.06
N LEU A 243 0.95 6.15 5.52
CA LEU A 243 2.01 7.13 5.31
C LEU A 243 2.61 7.59 6.64
N PHE A 244 1.80 7.91 7.66
CA PHE A 244 2.27 8.24 9.01
C PHE A 244 3.18 7.12 9.56
N ILE A 245 2.70 5.87 9.52
CA ILE A 245 3.47 4.72 10.01
C ILE A 245 4.78 4.57 9.22
N ARG A 246 4.75 4.62 7.89
CA ARG A 246 5.92 4.43 7.03
C ARG A 246 6.97 5.52 7.19
N ALA A 247 6.55 6.76 7.43
CA ALA A 247 7.45 7.90 7.62
C ALA A 247 8.09 7.95 9.01
N MET A 248 7.43 7.38 10.03
CA MET A 248 7.84 7.58 11.43
C MET A 248 8.20 6.31 12.20
N LYS A 249 7.93 5.10 11.67
CA LYS A 249 8.39 3.85 12.29
C LYS A 249 9.90 3.81 12.47
N ASP A 250 10.37 2.85 13.26
CA ASP A 250 11.78 2.63 13.59
C ASP A 250 12.37 3.81 14.40
N GLY A 251 11.61 4.27 15.41
CA GLY A 251 12.04 5.29 16.38
C GLY A 251 11.99 6.74 15.87
N LYS A 252 11.31 6.99 14.74
CA LYS A 252 11.24 8.33 14.12
C LYS A 252 9.94 9.09 14.42
N TRP A 253 9.19 8.66 15.43
CA TRP A 253 7.91 9.28 15.82
C TRP A 253 8.13 10.73 16.22
N SER A 254 7.52 11.66 15.49
CA SER A 254 7.77 13.10 15.63
C SER A 254 6.52 13.92 15.28
N ARG A 255 6.15 14.83 16.18
CA ARG A 255 5.08 15.82 15.93
C ARG A 255 5.40 16.69 14.72
N GLU A 256 6.66 17.03 14.49
CA GLU A 256 7.10 17.82 13.35
C GLU A 256 6.82 17.08 12.02
N LYS A 257 7.24 15.81 11.91
CA LYS A 257 6.94 15.00 10.72
C LYS A 257 5.44 14.85 10.49
N ALA A 258 4.68 14.62 11.57
CA ALA A 258 3.23 14.53 11.47
C ALA A 258 2.58 15.82 10.97
N ASN A 259 3.03 16.96 11.44
CA ASN A 259 2.56 18.27 10.97
C ASN A 259 2.93 18.51 9.49
N ILE A 260 4.13 18.11 9.04
CA ILE A 260 4.51 18.17 7.63
C ILE A 260 3.52 17.37 6.77
N ILE A 261 3.22 16.13 7.17
CA ILE A 261 2.27 15.26 6.47
C ILE A 261 0.88 15.90 6.42
N LEU A 262 0.33 16.31 7.56
CA LEU A 262 -1.02 16.87 7.64
C LEU A 262 -1.14 18.18 6.88
N ASN A 263 -0.24 19.13 7.09
CA ASN A 263 -0.28 20.43 6.42
C ASN A 263 -0.21 20.29 4.91
N ALA A 264 0.61 19.37 4.41
CA ALA A 264 0.71 19.11 2.97
C ALA A 264 -0.52 18.36 2.44
N TYR A 265 -1.03 17.38 3.17
CA TYR A 265 -2.22 16.62 2.79
C TYR A 265 -3.48 17.51 2.77
N CYS A 266 -3.64 18.36 3.77
CA CYS A 266 -4.81 19.24 3.91
C CYS A 266 -4.90 20.36 2.86
N LYS A 267 -3.90 20.51 1.99
CA LYS A 267 -4.03 21.40 0.82
C LYS A 267 -5.14 20.99 -0.16
N ASN A 268 -5.47 19.70 -0.22
CA ASN A 268 -6.48 19.18 -1.14
C ASN A 268 -7.68 18.53 -0.46
N ILE A 269 -7.51 17.95 0.73
CA ILE A 269 -8.55 17.24 1.49
C ILE A 269 -8.37 17.58 2.96
N ASP A 270 -9.38 18.22 3.55
CA ASP A 270 -9.42 18.47 4.98
C ASP A 270 -9.55 17.18 5.77
N VAL A 271 -8.87 17.11 6.91
CA VAL A 271 -8.94 16.00 7.87
C VAL A 271 -9.49 16.56 9.16
N SER A 272 -10.68 16.14 9.55
CA SER A 272 -11.35 16.59 10.78
C SER A 272 -10.69 15.99 12.03
N GLU A 273 -10.91 16.60 13.20
CA GLU A 273 -10.45 16.06 14.50
C GLU A 273 -10.96 14.63 14.74
N GLU A 274 -12.17 14.32 14.29
CA GLU A 274 -12.75 12.98 14.39
C GLU A 274 -11.98 11.98 13.51
N GLU A 275 -11.63 12.36 12.30
CA GLU A 275 -10.82 11.54 11.39
C GLU A 275 -9.41 11.35 11.93
N LEU A 276 -8.81 12.37 12.56
CA LEU A 276 -7.51 12.25 13.24
C LEU A 276 -7.55 11.19 14.35
N LYS A 277 -8.59 11.17 15.19
CA LYS A 277 -8.75 10.13 16.21
C LYS A 277 -8.87 8.73 15.60
N ILE A 278 -9.60 8.58 14.52
CA ILE A 278 -9.74 7.31 13.79
C ILE A 278 -8.39 6.85 13.20
N ILE A 279 -7.57 7.77 12.67
CA ILE A 279 -6.18 7.50 12.26
C ILE A 279 -5.37 6.99 13.45
N GLY A 280 -5.44 7.64 14.61
CA GLY A 280 -4.76 7.20 15.82
C GLY A 280 -5.16 5.78 16.22
N TYR A 281 -6.45 5.46 16.19
CA TYR A 281 -6.95 4.11 16.50
C TYR A 281 -6.45 3.07 15.49
N PHE A 282 -6.40 3.40 14.20
CA PHE A 282 -5.83 2.52 13.19
C PHE A 282 -4.34 2.24 13.44
N MET A 283 -3.57 3.29 13.77
CA MET A 283 -2.13 3.19 14.02
C MET A 283 -1.79 2.43 15.31
N GLU A 284 -2.69 2.43 16.30
CA GLU A 284 -2.52 1.69 17.56
C GLU A 284 -2.59 0.17 17.35
N PHE A 285 -3.30 -0.32 16.32
CA PHE A 285 -3.40 -1.75 16.05
C PHE A 285 -2.01 -2.36 15.81
N PRO A 286 -1.68 -3.53 16.42
CA PRO A 286 -0.36 -4.16 16.33
C PRO A 286 -0.13 -4.89 15.00
N GLN A 287 -0.30 -4.17 13.89
CA GLN A 287 -0.25 -4.72 12.53
C GLN A 287 1.07 -5.42 12.22
N ALA A 288 2.20 -4.84 12.59
CA ALA A 288 3.51 -5.40 12.29
C ALA A 288 3.80 -6.66 13.14
N PHE A 289 3.31 -6.71 14.38
CA PHE A 289 3.38 -7.90 15.22
C PHE A 289 2.58 -9.07 14.63
N TRP A 290 1.32 -8.81 14.26
CA TRP A 290 0.49 -9.77 13.56
C TRP A 290 1.16 -10.28 12.28
N GLN A 291 1.73 -9.38 11.46
CA GLN A 291 2.36 -9.73 10.20
C GLN A 291 3.58 -10.63 10.37
N LEU A 292 4.39 -10.41 11.41
CA LEU A 292 5.49 -11.31 11.75
C LEU A 292 4.99 -12.71 12.11
N GLY A 293 3.88 -12.79 12.87
CA GLY A 293 3.24 -14.07 13.19
C GLY A 293 2.73 -14.82 11.96
N ILE A 294 2.04 -14.13 11.03
CA ILE A 294 1.59 -14.72 9.75
C ILE A 294 2.78 -15.27 8.99
N GLN A 295 3.83 -14.46 8.81
CA GLN A 295 5.01 -14.81 8.04
C GLN A 295 5.75 -16.02 8.65
N MET A 296 5.80 -16.12 9.97
CA MET A 296 6.49 -17.21 10.66
C MET A 296 5.65 -18.48 10.73
N TYR A 297 4.38 -18.38 11.14
CA TYR A 297 3.60 -19.56 11.55
C TYR A 297 2.65 -20.09 10.46
N TRP A 298 2.18 -19.26 9.53
CA TRP A 298 1.26 -19.67 8.48
C TRP A 298 1.91 -19.72 7.11
N GLU A 299 2.59 -18.65 6.70
CA GLU A 299 3.26 -18.58 5.40
C GLU A 299 4.59 -19.34 5.38
N GLN A 300 5.17 -19.57 6.56
CA GLN A 300 6.46 -20.26 6.72
C GLN A 300 7.53 -19.70 5.78
N GLN A 301 7.66 -18.36 5.79
CA GLN A 301 8.62 -17.67 4.95
C GLN A 301 10.04 -18.25 5.16
N PRO A 302 10.82 -18.50 4.09
CA PRO A 302 12.12 -19.15 4.17
C PRO A 302 13.23 -18.20 4.68
N TRP A 303 12.91 -17.43 5.73
CA TRP A 303 13.84 -16.49 6.35
C TRP A 303 14.51 -17.13 7.56
N SER A 304 15.75 -16.68 7.85
CA SER A 304 16.45 -17.15 9.05
C SER A 304 15.75 -16.67 10.33
N GLU A 305 15.87 -17.43 11.41
CA GLU A 305 15.35 -17.03 12.73
C GLU A 305 15.94 -15.70 13.19
N GLU A 306 17.20 -15.42 12.90
CA GLU A 306 17.88 -14.15 13.19
C GLU A 306 17.18 -12.96 12.52
N LEU A 307 16.70 -13.13 11.27
CA LEU A 307 15.97 -12.08 10.57
C LEU A 307 14.63 -11.80 11.26
N PHE A 308 13.90 -12.86 11.66
CA PHE A 308 12.65 -12.73 12.40
C PHE A 308 12.87 -12.07 13.76
N LEU A 309 13.88 -12.50 14.54
CA LEU A 309 14.25 -11.90 15.82
C LEU A 309 14.57 -10.43 15.67
N ARG A 310 15.42 -10.06 14.71
CA ARG A 310 15.77 -8.67 14.45
C ARG A 310 14.55 -7.79 14.14
N ARG A 311 13.60 -8.31 13.34
CA ARG A 311 12.37 -7.58 13.02
C ARG A 311 11.46 -7.42 14.22
N LEU A 312 11.34 -8.47 15.04
CA LEU A 312 10.52 -8.42 16.26
C LEU A 312 11.14 -7.48 17.30
N SER A 313 12.46 -7.53 17.51
CA SER A 313 13.16 -6.60 18.41
C SER A 313 12.97 -5.15 18.00
N LYS A 314 13.12 -4.83 16.71
CA LYS A 314 12.84 -3.48 16.20
C LYS A 314 11.39 -3.03 16.44
N TYR A 315 10.42 -3.93 16.29
CA TYR A 315 9.03 -3.63 16.59
C TYR A 315 8.83 -3.30 18.07
N ILE A 316 9.46 -4.08 18.96
CA ILE A 316 9.38 -3.88 20.43
C ILE A 316 10.02 -2.56 20.82
N GLU A 317 11.21 -2.24 20.31
CA GLU A 317 11.91 -0.98 20.54
C GLU A 317 11.11 0.24 20.06
N ASP A 318 10.40 0.13 18.93
CA ASP A 318 9.59 1.20 18.35
C ASP A 318 8.26 1.43 19.09
N ARG A 319 7.77 0.44 19.80
CA ARG A 319 6.41 0.36 20.32
C ARG A 319 6.06 1.46 21.31
N GLU A 320 6.95 1.75 22.26
CA GLU A 320 6.71 2.77 23.28
C GLU A 320 6.65 4.17 22.68
N GLY A 321 7.62 4.51 21.82
CA GLY A 321 7.64 5.79 21.10
C GLY A 321 6.40 6.00 20.26
N ARG A 322 5.94 4.95 19.57
CA ARG A 322 4.69 4.98 18.79
C ARG A 322 3.48 5.27 19.70
N THR A 323 3.37 4.59 20.82
CA THR A 323 2.24 4.74 21.75
C THR A 323 2.18 6.16 22.33
N LEU A 324 3.31 6.69 22.78
CA LEU A 324 3.41 8.05 23.27
C LEU A 324 3.04 9.06 22.19
N PHE A 325 3.57 8.89 21.00
CA PHE A 325 3.24 9.77 19.87
C PHE A 325 1.75 9.75 19.54
N ILE A 326 1.11 8.56 19.45
CA ILE A 326 -0.31 8.45 19.17
C ILE A 326 -1.14 9.15 20.25
N HIS A 327 -0.79 8.93 21.51
CA HIS A 327 -1.45 9.60 22.64
C HIS A 327 -1.36 11.13 22.55
N ASP A 328 -0.18 11.65 22.24
CA ASP A 328 0.08 13.09 22.29
C ASP A 328 -0.40 13.85 21.05
N PHE A 329 -0.55 13.16 19.92
CA PHE A 329 -0.87 13.80 18.65
C PHE A 329 -2.32 13.60 18.21
N PHE A 330 -2.93 12.45 18.51
CA PHE A 330 -4.27 12.07 18.00
C PHE A 330 -5.37 12.08 19.08
N ASN A 331 -5.05 12.25 20.36
CA ASN A 331 -6.02 12.39 21.47
C ASN A 331 -6.05 13.84 21.99
#